data_6933840fec144da6cf1fa433127e43c0
#
_entry.id   6933840fec144da6cf1fa433127e43c0
#
_cell.length_a   1.000
_cell.length_b   1.000
_cell.length_c   1.000
_cell.angle_alpha   90.00
_cell.angle_beta   90.00
_cell.angle_gamma   90.00
#
_symmetry.space_group_name_H-M   'P 1'
#
loop_
_entity.id
_entity.type
_entity.pdbx_description
1 polymer ?
#
loop_
_entity_poly.entity_id
_entity_poly.type
_entity_poly.pdbx_seq_one_letter_code
_entity_poly.pdbx_strand_id
1 'polypeptide(L)'
;MKKKSVAVVIISNGPGELTTWVKPVINNLKKEILTLKSKRHHDFYLRLILVPCPNANGNEYEIAKKWPDLDLVTPAKKFWQLLINPYSFIKWPDSGIVVFLGGDQLWSVLLAKRLGYKCITYAEWEARWPRWNSSIAAMNEKVKQRLPFKYQKKCKIVGDLMADIKDESKYTFQNKKEKWIAILPGSKQTKLSI
;
A
#
# COMPACT_ATOMS: atom_id res chain seq x y z
N MET A 1 -22.90 -23.57 -4.20
CA MET A 1 -22.72 -22.12 -4.45
C MET A 1 -21.26 -21.86 -4.82
N LYS A 2 -21.00 -21.15 -5.92
CA LYS A 2 -19.63 -20.78 -6.33
C LYS A 2 -19.06 -19.79 -5.31
N LYS A 3 -17.92 -20.11 -4.71
CA LYS A 3 -17.22 -19.16 -3.79
C LYS A 3 -16.92 -17.87 -4.55
N LYS A 4 -17.29 -16.74 -3.97
CA LYS A 4 -16.91 -15.43 -4.54
C LYS A 4 -15.46 -15.14 -4.20
N SER A 5 -14.67 -14.74 -5.17
CA SER A 5 -13.28 -14.32 -4.99
C SER A 5 -13.16 -12.79 -5.06
N VAL A 6 -12.31 -12.23 -4.20
CA VAL A 6 -12.10 -10.78 -4.06
C VAL A 6 -10.61 -10.48 -4.08
N ALA A 7 -10.18 -9.54 -4.91
CA ALA A 7 -8.80 -9.06 -4.88
C ALA A 7 -8.65 -7.81 -4.00
N VAL A 8 -7.61 -7.80 -3.19
CA VAL A 8 -7.09 -6.59 -2.54
C VAL A 8 -5.75 -6.28 -3.18
N VAL A 9 -5.70 -5.22 -3.95
CA VAL A 9 -4.53 -4.83 -4.75
C VAL A 9 -3.90 -3.60 -4.13
N ILE A 10 -2.71 -3.74 -3.58
CA ILE A 10 -1.95 -2.64 -3.00
C ILE A 10 -1.03 -2.05 -4.06
N ILE A 11 -1.02 -0.73 -4.20
CA ILE A 11 -0.07 0.01 -5.03
C ILE A 11 0.91 0.76 -4.16
N SER A 12 2.19 0.55 -4.42
CA SER A 12 3.29 1.24 -3.76
C SER A 12 4.52 1.30 -4.66
N ASN A 13 5.55 2.02 -4.25
CA ASN A 13 6.73 2.18 -5.12
C ASN A 13 8.07 2.23 -4.41
N GLY A 14 8.16 2.83 -3.24
CA GLY A 14 9.44 3.12 -2.60
C GLY A 14 9.83 2.11 -1.53
N PRO A 15 11.14 1.98 -1.23
CA PRO A 15 11.61 1.08 -0.19
C PRO A 15 11.11 1.48 1.21
N GLY A 16 10.99 2.79 1.46
CA GLY A 16 10.45 3.32 2.70
C GLY A 16 8.99 2.95 2.87
N GLU A 17 8.15 3.26 1.89
CA GLU A 17 6.71 2.98 1.91
C GLU A 17 6.42 1.49 2.09
N LEU A 18 7.24 0.61 1.51
CA LEU A 18 7.06 -0.84 1.66
C LEU A 18 7.13 -1.28 3.12
N THR A 19 8.10 -0.79 3.86
CA THR A 19 8.31 -1.21 5.25
C THR A 19 7.43 -0.46 6.23
N THR A 20 7.17 0.83 5.96
CA THR A 20 6.47 1.71 6.91
C THR A 20 4.95 1.73 6.72
N TRP A 21 4.44 1.53 5.50
CA TRP A 21 3.01 1.56 5.21
C TRP A 21 2.47 0.23 4.71
N VAL A 22 3.15 -0.39 3.72
CA VAL A 22 2.61 -1.59 3.08
C VAL A 22 2.63 -2.79 4.01
N LYS A 23 3.75 -3.06 4.68
CA LYS A 23 3.89 -4.23 5.57
C LYS A 23 2.91 -4.18 6.75
N PRO A 24 2.76 -3.07 7.51
CA PRO A 24 1.76 -2.97 8.57
C PRO A 24 0.32 -3.15 8.06
N VAL A 25 -0.01 -2.56 6.91
CA VAL A 25 -1.34 -2.71 6.31
C VAL A 25 -1.61 -4.16 5.91
N ILE A 26 -0.64 -4.86 5.30
CA ILE A 26 -0.76 -6.29 4.96
C ILE A 26 -1.01 -7.12 6.21
N ASN A 27 -0.23 -6.90 7.28
CA ASN A 27 -0.36 -7.64 8.53
C ASN A 27 -1.75 -7.49 9.17
N ASN A 28 -2.32 -6.28 9.12
CA ASN A 28 -3.67 -6.04 9.62
C ASN A 28 -4.74 -6.59 8.69
N LEU A 29 -4.60 -6.40 7.37
CA LEU A 29 -5.52 -6.98 6.39
C LEU A 29 -5.60 -8.50 6.48
N LYS A 30 -4.50 -9.18 6.73
CA LYS A 30 -4.49 -10.64 6.88
C LYS A 30 -5.38 -11.08 8.05
N LYS A 31 -5.29 -10.42 9.21
CA LYS A 31 -6.14 -10.72 10.36
C LYS A 31 -7.63 -10.55 10.03
N GLU A 32 -7.97 -9.43 9.39
CA GLU A 32 -9.35 -9.14 8.99
C GLU A 32 -9.84 -10.12 7.92
N ILE A 33 -9.00 -10.47 6.94
CA ILE A 33 -9.34 -11.45 5.90
C ILE A 33 -9.61 -12.82 6.50
N LEU A 34 -8.83 -13.27 7.48
CA LEU A 34 -9.07 -14.54 8.16
C LEU A 34 -10.43 -14.55 8.87
N THR A 35 -10.76 -13.44 9.55
CA THR A 35 -12.06 -13.26 10.21
C THR A 35 -13.22 -13.26 9.20
N LEU A 36 -13.04 -12.60 8.03
CA LEU A 36 -14.05 -12.54 6.99
C LEU A 36 -14.20 -13.88 6.24
N LYS A 37 -13.11 -14.62 6.01
CA LYS A 37 -13.16 -15.96 5.39
C LYS A 37 -14.02 -16.92 6.22
N SER A 38 -13.90 -16.90 7.55
CA SER A 38 -14.71 -17.73 8.43
C SER A 38 -16.20 -17.40 8.38
N LYS A 39 -16.55 -16.11 8.18
CA LYS A 39 -17.94 -15.63 8.20
C LYS A 39 -18.65 -15.67 6.85
N ARG A 40 -17.94 -15.51 5.73
CA ARG A 40 -18.56 -15.23 4.42
C ARG A 40 -18.23 -16.21 3.30
N HIS A 41 -17.40 -17.22 3.53
CA HIS A 41 -16.94 -18.16 2.49
C HIS A 41 -16.40 -17.50 1.22
N HIS A 42 -15.69 -16.37 1.34
CA HIS A 42 -15.04 -15.69 0.24
C HIS A 42 -13.56 -16.05 0.19
N ASP A 43 -13.01 -16.21 -1.01
CA ASP A 43 -11.58 -16.30 -1.20
C ASP A 43 -11.02 -14.90 -1.47
N PHE A 44 -10.01 -14.51 -0.69
CA PHE A 44 -9.35 -13.22 -0.83
C PHE A 44 -7.94 -13.41 -1.39
N TYR A 45 -7.58 -12.56 -2.34
CA TYR A 45 -6.26 -12.51 -2.96
C TYR A 45 -5.61 -11.17 -2.65
N LEU A 46 -4.48 -11.22 -1.92
CA LEU A 46 -3.73 -10.03 -1.54
C LEU A 46 -2.54 -9.86 -2.50
N ARG A 47 -2.53 -8.77 -3.25
CA ARG A 47 -1.58 -8.53 -4.32
C ARG A 47 -0.89 -7.19 -4.14
N LEU A 48 0.42 -7.15 -4.39
CA LEU A 48 1.21 -5.92 -4.40
C LEU A 48 1.67 -5.62 -5.82
N ILE A 49 1.43 -4.40 -6.27
CA ILE A 49 1.91 -3.91 -7.56
C ILE A 49 2.85 -2.75 -7.29
N LEU A 50 4.10 -2.94 -7.67
CA LEU A 50 5.10 -1.89 -7.62
C LEU A 50 4.98 -1.00 -8.86
N VAL A 51 4.89 0.30 -8.65
CA VAL A 51 4.84 1.28 -9.73
C VAL A 51 6.21 1.92 -9.96
N PRO A 52 6.52 2.40 -11.18
CA PRO A 52 7.76 3.10 -11.44
C PRO A 52 7.96 4.29 -10.50
N CYS A 53 9.15 4.41 -9.95
CA CYS A 53 9.54 5.48 -9.04
C CYS A 53 10.99 5.90 -9.29
N PRO A 54 11.27 7.20 -9.43
CA PRO A 54 12.64 7.70 -9.57
C PRO A 54 13.52 7.41 -8.34
N ASN A 55 12.88 7.21 -7.18
CA ASN A 55 13.58 6.95 -5.91
C ASN A 55 13.67 5.45 -5.56
N ALA A 56 13.23 4.55 -6.47
CA ALA A 56 13.35 3.12 -6.26
C ALA A 56 14.83 2.71 -6.30
N ASN A 57 15.21 1.78 -5.42
CA ASN A 57 16.57 1.22 -5.40
C ASN A 57 16.69 -0.11 -6.18
N GLY A 58 15.57 -0.63 -6.69
CA GLY A 58 15.49 -1.86 -7.46
C GLY A 58 15.28 -3.14 -6.62
N ASN A 59 15.43 -3.07 -5.30
CA ASN A 59 15.32 -4.22 -4.40
C ASN A 59 13.90 -4.44 -3.87
N GLU A 60 12.97 -3.50 -4.12
CA GLU A 60 11.61 -3.53 -3.59
C GLU A 60 10.88 -4.82 -3.94
N TYR A 61 11.06 -5.30 -5.17
CA TYR A 61 10.46 -6.55 -5.63
C TYR A 61 11.00 -7.77 -4.87
N GLU A 62 12.32 -7.87 -4.73
CA GLU A 62 12.96 -9.00 -4.05
C GLU A 62 12.64 -9.03 -2.55
N ILE A 63 12.46 -7.87 -1.92
CA ILE A 63 12.02 -7.76 -0.53
C ILE A 63 10.57 -8.22 -0.41
N ALA A 64 9.66 -7.65 -1.19
CA ALA A 64 8.23 -7.93 -1.09
C ALA A 64 7.88 -9.36 -1.50
N LYS A 65 8.59 -9.95 -2.47
CA LYS A 65 8.40 -11.33 -2.93
C LYS A 65 8.61 -12.36 -1.81
N LYS A 66 9.40 -12.03 -0.79
CA LYS A 66 9.63 -12.91 0.36
C LYS A 66 8.52 -12.86 1.40
N TRP A 67 7.53 -11.98 1.25
CA TRP A 67 6.44 -11.87 2.21
C TRP A 67 5.39 -12.96 1.96
N PRO A 68 5.19 -13.86 2.93
CA PRO A 68 4.34 -15.04 2.75
C PRO A 68 2.85 -14.69 2.63
N ASP A 69 2.49 -13.47 2.97
CA ASP A 69 1.11 -12.99 3.03
C ASP A 69 0.60 -12.44 1.69
N LEU A 70 1.48 -12.33 0.70
CA LEU A 70 1.13 -11.87 -0.64
C LEU A 70 0.97 -13.03 -1.60
N ASP A 71 -0.19 -13.10 -2.27
CA ASP A 71 -0.44 -14.08 -3.34
C ASP A 71 0.32 -13.73 -4.62
N LEU A 72 0.60 -12.44 -4.84
CA LEU A 72 1.33 -11.96 -6.01
C LEU A 72 2.04 -10.65 -5.73
N VAL A 73 3.27 -10.54 -6.21
CA VAL A 73 4.01 -9.28 -6.31
C VAL A 73 4.33 -9.02 -7.78
N THR A 74 3.95 -7.86 -8.29
CA THR A 74 4.27 -7.43 -9.66
C THR A 74 5.38 -6.39 -9.61
N PRO A 75 6.52 -6.62 -10.28
CA PRO A 75 7.62 -5.67 -10.31
C PRO A 75 7.29 -4.43 -11.15
N ALA A 76 7.90 -3.30 -10.82
CA ALA A 76 7.67 -2.01 -11.48
C ALA A 76 7.88 -2.06 -13.01
N LYS A 77 8.83 -2.88 -13.49
CA LYS A 77 9.08 -3.05 -14.93
C LYS A 77 7.90 -3.63 -15.71
N LYS A 78 6.98 -4.35 -15.05
CA LYS A 78 5.76 -4.90 -15.67
C LYS A 78 4.54 -4.00 -15.52
N PHE A 79 4.67 -2.87 -14.82
CA PHE A 79 3.53 -1.99 -14.52
C PHE A 79 2.81 -1.47 -15.76
N TRP A 80 3.56 -1.01 -16.76
CA TRP A 80 2.97 -0.48 -17.99
C TRP A 80 2.22 -1.55 -18.79
N GLN A 81 2.79 -2.75 -18.89
CA GLN A 81 2.11 -3.88 -19.52
C GLN A 81 0.80 -4.19 -18.79
N LEU A 82 0.84 -4.20 -17.45
CA LEU A 82 -0.34 -4.42 -16.62
C LEU A 82 -1.41 -3.34 -16.82
N LEU A 83 -1.01 -2.08 -16.91
CA LEU A 83 -1.94 -0.96 -17.08
C LEU A 83 -2.63 -0.97 -18.45
N ILE A 84 -1.88 -1.33 -19.51
CA ILE A 84 -2.41 -1.42 -20.87
C ILE A 84 -3.32 -2.63 -21.02
N ASN A 85 -2.85 -3.82 -20.60
CA ASN A 85 -3.59 -5.07 -20.67
C ASN A 85 -3.50 -5.82 -19.32
N PRO A 86 -4.38 -5.53 -18.36
CA PRO A 86 -4.31 -6.11 -17.01
C PRO A 86 -4.50 -7.63 -17.01
N TYR A 87 -5.13 -8.19 -18.03
CA TYR A 87 -5.41 -9.63 -18.12
C TYR A 87 -4.33 -10.41 -18.87
N SER A 88 -3.26 -9.78 -19.35
CA SER A 88 -2.24 -10.43 -20.18
C SER A 88 -1.44 -11.53 -19.45
N PHE A 89 -1.26 -11.39 -18.13
CA PHE A 89 -0.46 -12.32 -17.34
C PHE A 89 -0.99 -12.53 -15.91
N ILE A 90 -2.07 -11.91 -15.55
CA ILE A 90 -2.71 -12.03 -14.23
C ILE A 90 -4.18 -12.40 -14.39
N LYS A 91 -4.59 -13.46 -13.71
CA LYS A 91 -6.02 -13.78 -13.55
C LYS A 91 -6.60 -12.94 -12.41
N TRP A 92 -7.59 -12.11 -12.70
CA TRP A 92 -8.24 -11.25 -11.72
C TRP A 92 -9.58 -11.83 -11.28
N PRO A 93 -9.90 -11.77 -9.97
CA PRO A 93 -11.26 -11.95 -9.48
C PRO A 93 -12.24 -10.94 -10.12
N ASP A 94 -13.53 -11.32 -10.18
CA ASP A 94 -14.57 -10.44 -10.74
C ASP A 94 -14.82 -9.18 -9.88
N SER A 95 -14.33 -9.17 -8.64
CA SER A 95 -14.48 -8.03 -7.73
C SER A 95 -13.20 -7.78 -6.96
N GLY A 96 -13.01 -6.52 -6.55
CA GLY A 96 -11.82 -6.16 -5.78
C GLY A 96 -11.76 -4.69 -5.39
N ILE A 97 -10.68 -4.37 -4.71
CA ILE A 97 -10.31 -3.00 -4.35
C ILE A 97 -8.85 -2.76 -4.71
N VAL A 98 -8.56 -1.56 -5.17
CA VAL A 98 -7.19 -1.05 -5.34
C VAL A 98 -6.92 -0.05 -4.21
N VAL A 99 -5.87 -0.29 -3.44
CA VAL A 99 -5.46 0.52 -2.29
C VAL A 99 -4.15 1.21 -2.63
N PHE A 100 -4.15 2.52 -2.65
CA PHE A 100 -2.94 3.31 -2.84
C PHE A 100 -2.23 3.53 -1.51
N LEU A 101 -0.96 3.12 -1.43
CA LEU A 101 -0.09 3.33 -0.27
C LEU A 101 1.24 4.01 -0.63
N GLY A 102 1.51 4.31 -1.90
CA GLY A 102 2.74 4.98 -2.31
C GLY A 102 2.85 5.15 -3.82
N GLY A 103 3.63 6.12 -4.24
CA GLY A 103 3.79 6.49 -5.65
C GLY A 103 2.89 7.63 -6.11
N ASP A 104 2.55 7.67 -7.38
CA ASP A 104 1.56 8.61 -7.89
C ASP A 104 0.16 8.00 -7.77
N GLN A 105 -0.75 8.73 -7.13
CA GLN A 105 -2.14 8.33 -6.91
C GLN A 105 -2.91 8.04 -8.21
N LEU A 106 -2.48 8.65 -9.33
CA LEU A 106 -3.10 8.43 -10.63
C LEU A 106 -3.07 6.96 -11.04
N TRP A 107 -1.98 6.27 -10.75
CA TRP A 107 -1.82 4.85 -11.12
C TRP A 107 -2.84 3.94 -10.47
N SER A 108 -3.16 4.19 -9.21
CA SER A 108 -4.18 3.42 -8.49
C SER A 108 -5.57 3.63 -9.09
N VAL A 109 -5.90 4.86 -9.44
CA VAL A 109 -7.17 5.23 -10.07
C VAL A 109 -7.31 4.58 -11.46
N LEU A 110 -6.26 4.69 -12.28
CA LEU A 110 -6.27 4.12 -13.64
C LEU A 110 -6.39 2.59 -13.59
N LEU A 111 -5.61 1.93 -12.73
CA LEU A 111 -5.69 0.48 -12.60
C LEU A 111 -7.04 0.03 -12.06
N ALA A 112 -7.59 0.70 -11.05
CA ALA A 112 -8.90 0.41 -10.51
C ALA A 112 -9.98 0.51 -11.59
N LYS A 113 -9.93 1.56 -12.42
CA LYS A 113 -10.85 1.75 -13.55
C LYS A 113 -10.72 0.63 -14.59
N ARG A 114 -9.49 0.23 -14.92
CA ARG A 114 -9.23 -0.86 -15.88
C ARG A 114 -9.75 -2.22 -15.40
N LEU A 115 -9.69 -2.47 -14.09
CA LEU A 115 -10.16 -3.71 -13.48
C LEU A 115 -11.65 -3.68 -13.10
N GLY A 116 -12.32 -2.53 -13.19
CA GLY A 116 -13.66 -2.36 -12.65
C GLY A 116 -13.74 -2.42 -11.12
N TYR A 117 -12.63 -2.16 -10.43
CA TYR A 117 -12.51 -2.24 -8.99
C TYR A 117 -12.75 -0.89 -8.30
N LYS A 118 -13.08 -0.94 -7.00
CA LYS A 118 -13.11 0.26 -6.18
C LYS A 118 -11.69 0.75 -5.90
N CYS A 119 -11.50 2.08 -5.81
CA CYS A 119 -10.23 2.68 -5.46
C CYS A 119 -10.29 3.30 -4.05
N ILE A 120 -9.30 3.03 -3.23
CA ILE A 120 -9.09 3.63 -1.92
C ILE A 120 -7.70 4.26 -1.91
N THR A 121 -7.62 5.52 -1.51
CA THR A 121 -6.34 6.23 -1.42
C THR A 121 -6.03 6.56 0.03
N TYR A 122 -4.85 6.14 0.50
CA TYR A 122 -4.25 6.74 1.69
C TYR A 122 -3.63 8.08 1.30
N ALA A 123 -4.03 9.12 2.00
CA ALA A 123 -3.59 10.48 1.78
C ALA A 123 -2.80 10.98 2.99
N GLU A 124 -1.48 11.02 2.87
CA GLU A 124 -0.57 11.58 3.86
C GLU A 124 -0.67 13.11 3.86
N TRP A 125 -0.64 13.72 2.69
CA TRP A 125 -0.64 15.17 2.48
C TRP A 125 -1.86 15.67 1.74
N GLU A 126 -2.28 14.95 0.71
CA GLU A 126 -3.39 15.32 -0.18
C GLU A 126 -3.99 14.10 -0.88
N ALA A 127 -5.25 14.20 -1.31
CA ALA A 127 -5.87 13.25 -2.23
C ALA A 127 -6.15 13.97 -3.56
N ARG A 128 -5.33 13.68 -4.58
CA ARG A 128 -5.36 14.39 -5.88
C ARG A 128 -6.58 14.06 -6.73
N TRP A 129 -7.08 12.84 -6.63
CA TRP A 129 -8.13 12.32 -7.51
C TRP A 129 -9.40 11.91 -6.74
N PRO A 130 -9.98 12.83 -5.88
CA PRO A 130 -11.05 12.43 -4.98
C PRO A 130 -12.32 11.98 -5.71
N ARG A 131 -12.57 12.47 -6.94
CA ARG A 131 -13.74 12.07 -7.74
C ARG A 131 -13.79 10.57 -8.00
N TRP A 132 -12.65 9.97 -8.30
CA TRP A 132 -12.53 8.57 -8.71
C TRP A 132 -12.26 7.60 -7.55
N ASN A 133 -11.98 8.12 -6.38
CA ASN A 133 -11.85 7.30 -5.19
C ASN A 133 -13.22 6.94 -4.61
N SER A 134 -13.42 5.67 -4.27
CA SER A 134 -14.61 5.20 -3.54
C SER A 134 -14.56 5.60 -2.07
N SER A 135 -13.35 5.63 -1.48
CA SER A 135 -13.07 6.10 -0.12
C SER A 135 -11.68 6.71 -0.07
N ILE A 136 -11.47 7.60 0.88
CA ILE A 136 -10.18 8.24 1.16
C ILE A 136 -9.85 8.01 2.62
N ALA A 137 -8.65 7.51 2.88
CA ALA A 137 -8.08 7.33 4.20
C ALA A 137 -7.10 8.48 4.45
N ALA A 138 -7.49 9.50 5.17
CA ALA A 138 -6.64 10.66 5.45
C ALA A 138 -5.80 10.43 6.71
N MET A 139 -4.53 10.84 6.66
CA MET A 139 -3.65 10.79 7.83
C MET A 139 -4.18 11.62 9.00
N ASN A 140 -4.74 12.80 8.71
CA ASN A 140 -5.22 13.71 9.75
C ASN A 140 -6.34 14.63 9.24
N GLU A 141 -6.90 15.44 10.16
CA GLU A 141 -7.97 16.37 9.84
C GLU A 141 -7.55 17.45 8.81
N LYS A 142 -6.30 17.93 8.84
CA LYS A 142 -5.80 18.92 7.87
C LYS A 142 -5.88 18.39 6.44
N VAL A 143 -5.55 17.11 6.24
CA VAL A 143 -5.65 16.45 4.92
C VAL A 143 -7.11 16.37 4.47
N LYS A 144 -8.02 16.01 5.37
CA LYS A 144 -9.46 15.96 5.07
C LYS A 144 -10.02 17.34 4.71
N GLN A 145 -9.63 18.39 5.44
CA GLN A 145 -10.09 19.75 5.18
C GLN A 145 -9.62 20.32 3.84
N ARG A 146 -8.48 19.85 3.30
CA ARG A 146 -8.01 20.22 1.95
C ARG A 146 -8.88 19.64 0.83
N LEU A 147 -9.70 18.62 1.12
CA LEU A 147 -10.60 18.06 0.12
C LEU A 147 -11.78 19.02 -0.13
N PRO A 148 -12.23 19.16 -1.38
CA PRO A 148 -13.48 19.83 -1.66
C PRO A 148 -14.62 19.23 -0.81
N PHE A 149 -15.48 20.07 -0.25
CA PHE A 149 -16.51 19.70 0.72
C PHE A 149 -17.34 18.48 0.31
N LYS A 150 -17.73 18.40 -0.97
CA LYS A 150 -18.51 17.28 -1.53
C LYS A 150 -17.82 15.91 -1.40
N TYR A 151 -16.47 15.86 -1.23
CA TYR A 151 -15.72 14.62 -1.10
C TYR A 151 -15.35 14.30 0.35
N GLN A 152 -15.48 15.22 1.29
CA GLN A 152 -15.14 15.00 2.70
C GLN A 152 -15.99 13.89 3.35
N LYS A 153 -17.24 13.72 2.90
CA LYS A 153 -18.14 12.65 3.39
C LYS A 153 -17.60 11.23 3.17
N LYS A 154 -16.74 11.01 2.18
CA LYS A 154 -16.11 9.72 1.90
C LYS A 154 -14.67 9.61 2.43
N CYS A 155 -14.21 10.64 3.16
CA CYS A 155 -12.90 10.69 3.78
C CYS A 155 -13.02 10.29 5.25
N LYS A 156 -12.21 9.30 5.65
CA LYS A 156 -12.04 8.88 7.05
C LYS A 156 -10.63 9.21 7.50
N ILE A 157 -10.48 9.71 8.72
CA ILE A 157 -9.17 9.89 9.34
C ILE A 157 -8.75 8.55 9.92
N VAL A 158 -7.57 8.09 9.52
CA VAL A 158 -7.02 6.79 9.94
C VAL A 158 -5.73 6.91 10.75
N GLY A 159 -5.15 8.11 10.82
CA GLY A 159 -3.87 8.33 11.47
C GLY A 159 -2.68 8.09 10.57
N ASP A 160 -1.51 8.14 11.17
CA ASP A 160 -0.25 7.81 10.52
C ASP A 160 -0.06 6.29 10.50
N LEU A 161 0.06 5.71 9.31
CA LEU A 161 0.28 4.26 9.16
C LEU A 161 1.61 3.81 9.76
N MET A 162 2.58 4.73 9.92
CA MET A 162 3.86 4.42 10.57
C MET A 162 3.71 4.18 12.06
N ALA A 163 2.65 4.71 12.70
CA ALA A 163 2.38 4.47 14.12
C ALA A 163 2.07 3.00 14.46
N ASP A 164 1.67 2.22 13.45
CA ASP A 164 1.38 0.78 13.61
C ASP A 164 2.62 -0.10 13.43
N ILE A 165 3.81 0.49 13.18
CA ILE A 165 5.05 -0.26 13.06
C ILE A 165 5.41 -0.78 14.45
N LYS A 166 5.43 -2.09 14.59
CA LYS A 166 5.94 -2.72 15.80
C LYS A 166 7.45 -2.75 15.78
N ASP A 167 8.06 -2.41 16.89
CA ASP A 167 9.48 -2.61 17.10
C ASP A 167 9.75 -4.13 17.10
N GLU A 168 10.34 -4.61 16.02
CA GLU A 168 10.81 -6.00 15.89
C GLU A 168 12.28 -6.12 16.38
N SER A 169 12.87 -5.02 16.87
CA SER A 169 14.25 -5.05 17.36
C SER A 169 14.34 -5.86 18.65
N LYS A 170 15.30 -6.76 18.68
CA LYS A 170 15.66 -7.52 19.89
C LYS A 170 16.58 -6.72 20.85
N TYR A 171 16.84 -5.46 20.52
CA TYR A 171 17.72 -4.62 21.31
C TYR A 171 16.93 -3.92 22.41
N THR A 172 17.12 -4.35 23.64
CA THR A 172 16.69 -3.63 24.83
C THR A 172 17.84 -2.71 25.26
N PHE A 173 17.60 -1.41 25.29
CA PHE A 173 18.53 -0.43 25.87
C PHE A 173 18.58 -0.62 27.40
N GLN A 174 19.44 -1.54 27.87
CA GLN A 174 19.46 -1.94 29.28
C GLN A 174 20.29 -1.02 30.15
N ASN A 175 21.14 -0.15 29.59
CA ASN A 175 22.08 0.63 30.37
C ASN A 175 21.80 2.13 30.31
N LYS A 176 21.19 2.68 31.38
CA LYS A 176 20.88 4.11 31.51
C LYS A 176 22.11 5.04 31.58
N LYS A 177 23.33 4.48 31.74
CA LYS A 177 24.59 5.24 31.86
C LYS A 177 25.31 5.47 30.52
N GLU A 178 24.88 4.79 29.44
CA GLU A 178 25.48 4.92 28.13
C GLU A 178 24.85 6.04 27.34
N LYS A 179 25.64 6.84 26.65
CA LYS A 179 25.17 7.83 25.69
C LYS A 179 25.02 7.16 24.32
N TRP A 180 23.80 7.20 23.77
CA TRP A 180 23.51 6.59 22.47
C TRP A 180 23.37 7.67 21.41
N ILE A 181 23.90 7.40 20.22
CA ILE A 181 23.71 8.24 19.03
C ILE A 181 22.93 7.40 18.03
N ALA A 182 21.72 7.84 17.66
CA ALA A 182 20.96 7.24 16.60
C ALA A 182 21.35 7.87 15.25
N ILE A 183 21.81 7.05 14.32
CA ILE A 183 22.06 7.46 12.94
C ILE A 183 20.88 6.97 12.11
N LEU A 184 20.14 7.89 11.49
CA LEU A 184 18.99 7.61 10.63
C LEU A 184 19.37 7.86 9.17
N PRO A 185 20.05 6.91 8.50
CA PRO A 185 20.34 7.04 7.08
C PRO A 185 19.01 7.01 6.33
N GLY A 186 18.78 7.98 5.44
CA GLY A 186 17.59 7.98 4.60
C GLY A 186 17.51 6.72 3.73
N SER A 187 16.31 6.32 3.35
CA SER A 187 16.05 5.16 2.49
C SER A 187 16.40 5.38 1.01
N LYS A 188 16.74 6.60 0.62
CA LYS A 188 17.10 6.95 -0.75
C LYS A 188 18.60 6.77 -0.96
N GLN A 189 18.98 6.16 -2.10
CA GLN A 189 20.36 6.21 -2.55
C GLN A 189 20.72 7.66 -2.91
N THR A 190 21.33 8.39 -2.02
CA THR A 190 22.07 9.58 -2.38
C THR A 190 23.32 9.11 -3.14
N LYS A 191 23.46 9.48 -4.40
CA LYS A 191 24.75 9.45 -5.06
C LYS A 191 25.62 10.45 -4.29
N LEU A 192 26.41 9.95 -3.37
CA LEU A 192 27.57 10.68 -2.87
C LEU A 192 28.53 10.75 -4.06
N SER A 193 28.52 11.87 -4.77
CA SER A 193 29.66 12.26 -5.60
C SER A 193 30.79 12.61 -4.64
N ILE A 194 31.75 11.72 -4.53
CA ILE A 194 33.07 11.98 -3.98
C ILE A 194 33.85 12.76 -5.03
#